data_8d50619a2bbf4e482f0d1cdb8c35b4d0
#
_entry.id   8d50619a2bbf4e482f0d1cdb8c35b4d0
#
_cell.length_a   1.000
_cell.length_b   1.000
_cell.length_c   1.000
_cell.angle_alpha   90.00
_cell.angle_beta   90.00
_cell.angle_gamma   90.00
#
_symmetry.space_group_name_H-M   'P 1'
#
loop_
_entity.id
_entity.type
_entity.pdbx_description
1 polymer ?
#
loop_
_entity_poly.entity_id
_entity_poly.type
_entity_poly.pdbx_seq_one_letter_code
_entity_poly.pdbx_strand_id
1 'polypeptide(L)'
;MARAKRTIKKKEKKNVPLGVAHIAASFNNTIITFTDTRGNTVSWASAGQSGFKGSRKSTPFAAQVAAENAARKAQDNGMRTVGVYVKGPGAGRESALRAINAAGFKVAFIRDVTPIPHNGCRPPKRRRV
;
A
#
# COMPACT_ATOMS: atom_id res chain seq x y z
N MET A 1 37.94 3.36 25.19
CA MET A 1 37.36 2.17 24.53
C MET A 1 36.71 2.59 23.24
N ALA A 2 37.23 2.12 22.12
CA ALA A 2 36.59 2.35 20.84
C ALA A 2 35.28 1.55 20.78
N ARG A 3 34.15 2.23 20.74
CA ARG A 3 32.91 1.58 20.40
C ARG A 3 33.05 0.96 19.03
N ALA A 4 32.92 -0.35 18.95
CA ALA A 4 32.80 -1.02 17.66
C ALA A 4 31.74 -0.27 16.85
N LYS A 5 32.17 0.39 15.77
CA LYS A 5 31.24 0.99 14.84
C LYS A 5 30.33 -0.13 14.33
N ARG A 6 29.04 -0.10 14.71
CA ARG A 6 28.06 -0.96 14.10
C ARG A 6 28.10 -0.66 12.60
N THR A 7 28.71 -1.56 11.85
CA THR A 7 28.57 -1.54 10.41
C THR A 7 27.10 -1.80 10.12
N ILE A 8 26.38 -0.74 9.78
CA ILE A 8 25.03 -0.88 9.25
C ILE A 8 25.23 -1.61 7.91
N LYS A 9 24.92 -2.90 7.90
CA LYS A 9 24.85 -3.63 6.65
C LYS A 9 23.84 -2.90 5.77
N LYS A 10 24.30 -2.32 4.68
CA LYS A 10 23.39 -1.81 3.65
C LYS A 10 22.48 -2.96 3.27
N LYS A 11 21.16 -2.76 3.44
CA LYS A 11 20.20 -3.71 2.92
C LYS A 11 20.47 -3.90 1.44
N GLU A 12 20.78 -5.13 1.04
CA GLU A 12 20.88 -5.45 -0.35
C GLU A 12 19.59 -5.04 -1.06
N LYS A 13 19.72 -4.27 -2.12
CA LYS A 13 18.56 -3.92 -2.94
C LYS A 13 18.01 -5.20 -3.54
N LYS A 14 16.82 -5.58 -3.13
CA LYS A 14 16.12 -6.69 -3.74
C LYS A 14 15.79 -6.34 -5.17
N ASN A 15 16.07 -7.22 -6.10
CA ASN A 15 15.66 -7.08 -7.48
C ASN A 15 14.40 -7.93 -7.69
N VAL A 16 13.23 -7.30 -7.64
CA VAL A 16 11.93 -7.95 -7.77
C VAL A 16 11.19 -7.34 -8.94
N PRO A 17 11.37 -7.84 -10.17
CA PRO A 17 10.75 -7.24 -11.35
C PRO A 17 9.24 -7.43 -11.42
N LEU A 18 8.72 -8.51 -10.85
CA LEU A 18 7.30 -8.83 -10.83
C LEU A 18 6.78 -8.82 -9.39
N GLY A 19 5.72 -8.10 -9.15
CA GLY A 19 5.16 -7.98 -7.81
C GLY A 19 3.66 -7.77 -7.81
N VAL A 20 3.14 -7.57 -6.61
CA VAL A 20 1.73 -7.33 -6.36
C VAL A 20 1.58 -6.07 -5.51
N ALA A 21 0.70 -5.18 -5.92
CA ALA A 21 0.33 -4.01 -5.15
C ALA A 21 -0.99 -4.30 -4.42
N HIS A 22 -0.98 -4.19 -3.11
CA HIS A 22 -2.17 -4.36 -2.27
C HIS A 22 -2.64 -2.99 -1.80
N ILE A 23 -3.83 -2.60 -2.18
CA ILE A 23 -4.46 -1.34 -1.78
C ILE A 23 -5.57 -1.66 -0.79
N ALA A 24 -5.40 -1.26 0.47
CA ALA A 24 -6.42 -1.38 1.49
C ALA A 24 -6.97 0.03 1.77
N ALA A 25 -8.15 0.32 1.24
CA ALA A 25 -8.80 1.62 1.39
C ALA A 25 -9.98 1.50 2.35
N SER A 26 -9.84 2.04 3.54
CA SER A 26 -10.93 2.15 4.51
C SER A 26 -11.52 3.57 4.51
N PHE A 27 -12.59 3.76 5.24
CA PHE A 27 -13.18 5.10 5.39
C PHE A 27 -12.25 6.08 6.12
N ASN A 28 -11.27 5.58 6.85
CA ASN A 28 -10.38 6.40 7.69
C ASN A 28 -8.96 6.52 7.15
N ASN A 29 -8.53 5.61 6.29
CA ASN A 29 -7.14 5.57 5.83
C ASN A 29 -7.00 4.74 4.56
N THR A 30 -5.88 4.90 3.88
CA THR A 30 -5.49 4.07 2.74
C THR A 30 -4.07 3.58 2.95
N ILE A 31 -3.86 2.28 2.81
CA ILE A 31 -2.55 1.64 2.96
C ILE A 31 -2.22 0.94 1.64
N ILE A 32 -1.05 1.22 1.11
CA ILE A 32 -0.56 0.59 -0.11
C ILE A 32 0.68 -0.23 0.24
N THR A 33 0.68 -1.50 -0.12
CA THR A 33 1.79 -2.41 0.13
C THR A 33 2.19 -3.09 -1.17
N PHE A 34 3.47 -2.99 -1.52
CA PHE A 34 4.03 -3.74 -2.63
C PHE A 34 4.72 -4.98 -2.11
N THR A 35 4.37 -6.12 -2.66
CA THR A 35 4.94 -7.42 -2.29
C THR A 35 5.51 -8.10 -3.51
N ASP A 36 6.33 -9.13 -3.29
CA ASP A 36 6.71 -10.05 -4.35
C ASP A 36 5.58 -11.06 -4.61
N THR A 37 5.80 -11.97 -5.54
CA THR A 37 4.79 -13.00 -5.89
C THR A 37 4.54 -13.99 -4.75
N ARG A 38 5.43 -14.07 -3.78
CA ARG A 38 5.31 -14.95 -2.61
C ARG A 38 4.59 -14.29 -1.45
N GLY A 39 4.34 -12.98 -1.52
CA GLY A 39 3.70 -12.21 -0.46
C GLY A 39 4.66 -11.49 0.48
N ASN A 40 5.96 -11.53 0.24
CA ASN A 40 6.93 -10.80 1.05
C ASN A 40 6.88 -9.31 0.75
N THR A 41 6.73 -8.49 1.78
CA THR A 41 6.63 -7.04 1.63
C THR A 41 7.94 -6.45 1.14
N VAL A 42 7.88 -5.73 0.03
CA VAL A 42 9.02 -4.99 -0.55
C VAL A 42 9.00 -3.53 -0.09
N SER A 43 7.85 -2.90 -0.17
CA SER A 43 7.66 -1.52 0.28
C SER A 43 6.22 -1.28 0.70
N TRP A 44 5.99 -0.26 1.50
CA TRP A 44 4.65 0.13 1.90
C TRP A 44 4.61 1.60 2.24
N ALA A 45 3.43 2.17 2.14
CA ALA A 45 3.15 3.52 2.63
C ALA A 45 1.67 3.62 2.96
N SER A 46 1.34 4.55 3.83
CA SER A 46 -0.05 4.85 4.18
C SER A 46 -0.26 6.35 4.18
N ALA A 47 -1.51 6.77 4.17
CA ALA A 47 -1.83 8.19 4.28
C ALA A 47 -1.30 8.79 5.59
N GLY A 48 -1.40 8.03 6.68
CA GLY A 48 -0.86 8.46 7.98
C GLY A 48 0.65 8.58 7.99
N GLN A 49 1.35 7.64 7.39
CA GLN A 49 2.81 7.64 7.28
C GLN A 49 3.31 8.77 6.37
N SER A 50 2.50 9.18 5.41
CA SER A 50 2.82 10.26 4.47
C SER A 50 2.57 11.68 5.04
N GLY A 51 2.20 11.79 6.31
CA GLY A 51 2.03 13.06 7.00
C GLY A 51 0.59 13.54 7.16
N PHE A 52 -0.39 12.81 6.68
CA PHE A 52 -1.79 13.16 6.86
C PHE A 52 -2.30 12.68 8.22
N LYS A 53 -3.13 13.48 8.88
CA LYS A 53 -3.66 13.18 10.22
C LYS A 53 -5.18 13.29 10.25
N GLY A 54 -5.82 12.48 11.09
CA GLY A 54 -7.25 12.54 11.32
C GLY A 54 -8.06 12.27 10.05
N SER A 55 -9.06 13.08 9.80
CA SER A 55 -9.95 12.94 8.63
C SER A 55 -9.24 13.14 7.29
N ARG A 56 -8.10 13.81 7.27
CA ARG A 56 -7.33 14.01 6.04
C ARG A 56 -6.76 12.71 5.46
N LYS A 57 -6.59 11.67 6.28
CA LYS A 57 -6.12 10.35 5.84
C LYS A 57 -7.10 9.66 4.89
N SER A 58 -8.37 10.00 4.94
CA SER A 58 -9.40 9.38 4.11
C SER A 58 -9.60 10.04 2.76
N THR A 59 -8.86 11.11 2.46
CA THR A 59 -9.01 11.85 1.21
C THR A 59 -8.36 11.12 0.04
N PRO A 60 -8.91 11.28 -1.20
CA PRO A 60 -8.25 10.73 -2.40
C PRO A 60 -6.84 11.26 -2.62
N PHE A 61 -6.57 12.52 -2.28
CA PHE A 61 -5.24 13.11 -2.39
C PHE A 61 -4.23 12.40 -1.48
N ALA A 62 -4.63 12.10 -0.25
CA ALA A 62 -3.78 11.35 0.69
C ALA A 62 -3.43 9.96 0.16
N ALA A 63 -4.40 9.27 -0.43
CA ALA A 63 -4.18 7.98 -1.08
C ALA A 63 -3.21 8.08 -2.25
N GLN A 64 -3.32 9.12 -3.05
CA GLN A 64 -2.42 9.39 -4.17
C GLN A 64 -0.98 9.56 -3.67
N VAL A 65 -0.75 10.37 -2.66
CA VAL A 65 0.58 10.62 -2.09
C VAL A 65 1.16 9.33 -1.50
N ALA A 66 0.36 8.57 -0.77
CA ALA A 66 0.79 7.29 -0.21
C ALA A 66 1.18 6.30 -1.32
N ALA A 67 0.40 6.21 -2.37
CA ALA A 67 0.69 5.33 -3.51
C ALA A 67 1.97 5.75 -4.23
N GLU A 68 2.19 7.03 -4.43
CA GLU A 68 3.42 7.55 -5.03
C GLU A 68 4.65 7.22 -4.18
N ASN A 69 4.57 7.38 -2.87
CA ASN A 69 5.66 7.06 -1.96
C ASN A 69 6.00 5.56 -1.97
N ALA A 70 4.98 4.70 -1.90
CA ALA A 70 5.18 3.26 -1.95
C ALA A 70 5.73 2.82 -3.31
N ALA A 71 5.21 3.38 -4.40
CA ALA A 71 5.65 3.08 -5.75
C ALA A 71 7.11 3.44 -5.98
N ARG A 72 7.54 4.59 -5.49
CA ARG A 72 8.94 5.02 -5.60
C ARG A 72 9.89 4.03 -4.92
N LYS A 73 9.55 3.60 -3.70
CA LYS A 73 10.34 2.61 -2.97
C LYS A 73 10.35 1.26 -3.68
N ALA A 74 9.22 0.85 -4.25
CA ALA A 74 9.14 -0.40 -5.00
C ALA A 74 9.99 -0.35 -6.28
N GLN A 75 9.99 0.78 -6.98
CA GLN A 75 10.82 0.97 -8.17
C GLN A 75 12.31 0.93 -7.84
N ASP A 76 12.71 1.44 -6.67
CA ASP A 76 14.09 1.37 -6.19
C ASP A 76 14.54 -0.09 -5.99
N ASN A 77 13.60 -1.00 -5.74
CA ASN A 77 13.85 -2.43 -5.66
C ASN A 77 13.69 -3.16 -7.01
N GLY A 78 13.61 -2.43 -8.10
CA GLY A 78 13.55 -2.98 -9.46
C GLY A 78 12.19 -3.47 -9.92
N MET A 79 11.13 -3.21 -9.17
CA MET A 79 9.79 -3.65 -9.53
C MET A 79 9.26 -2.86 -10.75
N ARG A 80 8.74 -3.56 -11.74
CA ARG A 80 8.25 -2.96 -12.99
C ARG A 80 6.83 -3.36 -13.35
N THR A 81 6.47 -4.62 -13.13
CA THR A 81 5.14 -5.14 -13.45
C THR A 81 4.45 -5.53 -12.16
N VAL A 82 3.22 -5.08 -11.98
CA VAL A 82 2.44 -5.35 -10.78
C VAL A 82 1.03 -5.81 -11.13
N GLY A 83 0.53 -6.78 -10.36
CA GLY A 83 -0.89 -7.04 -10.28
C GLY A 83 -1.46 -6.23 -9.12
N VAL A 84 -2.67 -5.74 -9.23
CA VAL A 84 -3.28 -4.90 -8.20
C VAL A 84 -4.45 -5.63 -7.54
N TYR A 85 -4.40 -5.76 -6.23
CA TYR A 85 -5.52 -6.21 -5.40
C TYR A 85 -6.06 -5.02 -4.62
N VAL A 86 -7.30 -4.64 -4.87
CA VAL A 86 -7.97 -3.54 -4.20
C VAL A 86 -8.94 -4.09 -3.17
N LYS A 87 -8.92 -3.56 -1.98
CA LYS A 87 -9.74 -4.01 -0.86
C LYS A 87 -10.34 -2.80 -0.14
N GLY A 88 -11.63 -2.89 0.17
CA GLY A 88 -12.31 -1.91 1.01
C GLY A 88 -13.07 -0.83 0.26
N PRO A 89 -13.98 -0.14 0.95
CA PRO A 89 -14.90 0.83 0.35
C PRO A 89 -14.38 2.27 0.35
N GLY A 90 -13.16 2.53 0.77
CA GLY A 90 -12.64 3.89 0.95
C GLY A 90 -12.55 4.70 -0.32
N ALA A 91 -12.58 6.01 -0.21
CA ALA A 91 -12.50 6.95 -1.32
C ALA A 91 -11.15 6.93 -2.05
N GLY A 92 -10.12 6.38 -1.41
CA GLY A 92 -8.76 6.34 -1.96
C GLY A 92 -8.50 5.24 -2.99
N ARG A 93 -9.47 4.36 -3.27
CA ARG A 93 -9.28 3.22 -4.17
C ARG A 93 -8.79 3.64 -5.55
N GLU A 94 -9.55 4.47 -6.22
CA GLU A 94 -9.24 4.90 -7.60
C GLU A 94 -8.00 5.79 -7.66
N SER A 95 -7.85 6.70 -6.71
CA SER A 95 -6.71 7.61 -6.67
C SER A 95 -5.39 6.87 -6.48
N ALA A 96 -5.37 5.86 -5.60
CA ALA A 96 -4.20 5.01 -5.41
C ALA A 96 -3.87 4.21 -6.67
N LEU A 97 -4.88 3.65 -7.32
CA LEU A 97 -4.71 2.89 -8.56
C LEU A 97 -4.15 3.77 -9.69
N ARG A 98 -4.68 4.98 -9.84
CA ARG A 98 -4.19 5.95 -10.83
C ARG A 98 -2.75 6.35 -10.55
N ALA A 99 -2.40 6.56 -9.29
CA ALA A 99 -1.05 6.93 -8.89
C ALA A 99 -0.04 5.82 -9.21
N ILE A 100 -0.41 4.55 -8.98
CA ILE A 100 0.42 3.40 -9.33
C ILE A 100 0.64 3.34 -10.84
N ASN A 101 -0.40 3.53 -11.62
CA ASN A 101 -0.30 3.54 -13.08
C ASN A 101 0.56 4.72 -13.57
N ALA A 102 0.35 5.90 -13.00
CA ALA A 102 1.11 7.11 -13.35
C ALA A 102 2.59 7.02 -12.97
N ALA A 103 2.94 6.22 -11.97
CA ALA A 103 4.32 6.00 -11.54
C ALA A 103 5.16 5.21 -12.57
N GLY A 104 4.53 4.63 -13.57
CA GLY A 104 5.21 3.91 -14.65
C GLY A 104 5.19 2.40 -14.52
N PHE A 105 4.43 1.84 -13.59
CA PHE A 105 4.26 0.40 -13.49
C PHE A 105 3.38 -0.13 -14.62
N LYS A 106 3.75 -1.28 -15.14
CA LYS A 106 2.88 -2.05 -16.03
C LYS A 106 1.90 -2.83 -15.17
N VAL A 107 0.63 -2.47 -15.22
CA VAL A 107 -0.44 -3.14 -14.46
C VAL A 107 -0.90 -4.37 -15.25
N ALA A 108 -0.63 -5.55 -14.72
CA ALA A 108 -0.97 -6.82 -15.38
C ALA A 108 -2.45 -7.16 -15.19
N PHE A 109 -2.98 -6.92 -14.01
CA PHE A 109 -4.40 -7.16 -13.71
C PHE A 109 -4.82 -6.33 -12.50
N ILE A 110 -6.13 -6.14 -12.37
CA ILE A 110 -6.74 -5.46 -11.24
C ILE A 110 -7.86 -6.36 -10.74
N ARG A 111 -7.85 -6.70 -9.45
CA ARG A 111 -8.88 -7.50 -8.79
C ARG A 111 -9.38 -6.84 -7.53
N ASP A 112 -10.67 -6.90 -7.31
CA ASP A 112 -11.28 -6.49 -6.05
C ASP A 112 -11.34 -7.70 -5.13
N VAL A 113 -10.64 -7.63 -3.99
CA VAL A 113 -10.58 -8.71 -3.00
C VAL A 113 -11.25 -8.32 -1.70
N THR A 114 -12.16 -7.35 -1.73
CA THR A 114 -12.92 -6.94 -0.56
C THR A 114 -13.63 -8.15 0.06
N PRO A 115 -13.38 -8.46 1.35
CA PRO A 115 -13.99 -9.63 1.97
C PRO A 115 -15.49 -9.43 2.17
N ILE A 116 -16.26 -10.41 1.76
CA ILE A 116 -17.71 -10.45 1.94
C ILE A 116 -18.03 -11.65 2.83
N PRO A 117 -18.44 -11.43 4.09
CA PRO A 117 -18.76 -12.55 4.97
C PRO A 117 -20.02 -13.28 4.52
N HIS A 118 -20.01 -14.59 4.65
CA HIS A 118 -21.20 -15.43 4.43
C HIS A 118 -21.99 -15.55 5.74
N ASN A 119 -22.57 -14.43 6.21
CA ASN A 119 -23.23 -14.30 7.52
C ASN A 119 -22.32 -14.44 8.74
N GLY A 120 -21.03 -14.38 8.61
CA GLY A 120 -20.00 -14.51 9.64
C GLY A 120 -20.35 -14.08 11.08
N CYS A 121 -19.43 -13.41 11.75
CA CYS A 121 -19.65 -12.93 13.11
C CYS A 121 -20.64 -11.78 13.15
N ARG A 122 -21.44 -11.70 14.22
CA ARG A 122 -22.35 -10.58 14.45
C ARG A 122 -21.53 -9.28 14.54
N PRO A 123 -21.88 -8.24 13.75
CA PRO A 123 -21.18 -6.96 13.85
C PRO A 123 -21.45 -6.27 15.19
N PRO A 124 -20.56 -5.37 15.64
CA PRO A 124 -20.78 -4.62 16.86
C PRO A 124 -22.01 -3.70 16.73
N LYS A 125 -22.56 -3.34 17.87
CA LYS A 125 -23.69 -2.40 17.87
C LYS A 125 -23.29 -1.03 17.31
N ARG A 126 -24.28 -0.29 16.87
CA ARG A 126 -24.14 1.08 16.38
C ARG A 126 -23.45 1.97 17.41
N ARG A 127 -22.50 2.76 16.98
CA ARG A 127 -21.88 3.77 17.84
C ARG A 127 -22.92 4.85 18.20
N ARG A 128 -22.90 5.25 19.45
CA ARG A 128 -23.65 6.46 19.88
C ARG A 128 -22.92 7.68 19.32
N VAL A 129 -23.66 8.52 18.62
CA VAL A 129 -23.13 9.74 18.03
C VAL A 129 -23.58 10.93 18.88
#